data_e2581dcee705d30ecc4ab780674db54d
#
_entry.id   e2581dcee705d30ecc4ab780674db54d
#
_cell.length_a   1.000
_cell.length_b   1.000
_cell.length_c   1.000
_cell.angle_alpha   90.00
_cell.angle_beta   90.00
_cell.angle_gamma   90.00
#
_symmetry.space_group_name_H-M   'P 1'
#
loop_
_entity.id
_entity.type
_entity.pdbx_description
1 polymer ?
#
loop_
_entity_poly.entity_id
_entity_poly.type
_entity_poly.pdbx_seq_one_letter_code
_entity_poly.pdbx_strand_id
1 'polypeptide(L)'
;MGAPGSFIFTKAFEWLAEGRDIAIATVIQTWGSAPEPVGSQLLIDADGNFVGSVSGGCVEAEVITKAADVIASGESKSLQFGVEDNTAWKVGLACGGSIRIFVEKVERSRSSSDGLLHRLVDDVEARRQVALVTDLATGAQNLAHSPYDLGKELAPALEDAFRCDKSIALASEIGEVFINVFNPTVRLIIVGAVHIAQQLVPMSRALGYDVVIVDPRTAFATEERFADAEISREWPDEALRKIGVDARTALIALTHDPKIDDPALIHALASDAFYVGALGSRKTHAKRVERLRKAAVAEGKIESIHAPIGLDIGAQGAAEIALSIMAEITAVQRGKANRGR
;
A
#
# COMPACT_ATOMS: atom_id res chain seq x y z
N MET A 1 -1.15 12.90 -6.76
CA MET A 1 -0.13 12.73 -5.72
C MET A 1 0.45 11.34 -5.90
N GLY A 2 1.78 11.20 -6.06
CA GLY A 2 2.42 9.89 -6.19
C GLY A 2 2.17 9.00 -4.97
N ALA A 3 2.35 7.69 -5.13
CA ALA A 3 2.25 6.74 -4.02
C ALA A 3 3.16 7.20 -2.85
N PRO A 4 2.76 7.05 -1.59
CA PRO A 4 3.51 7.57 -0.43
C PRO A 4 5.00 7.19 -0.42
N GLY A 5 5.37 6.04 -1.00
CA GLY A 5 6.75 5.57 -1.08
C GLY A 5 7.60 6.20 -2.19
N SER A 6 7.01 6.76 -3.25
CA SER A 6 7.79 7.33 -4.37
C SER A 6 8.24 8.77 -4.12
N PHE A 7 7.56 9.50 -3.26
CA PHE A 7 7.83 10.92 -2.99
C PHE A 7 9.28 11.18 -2.55
N ILE A 8 9.81 10.38 -1.64
CA ILE A 8 11.19 10.51 -1.13
C ILE A 8 12.20 10.32 -2.26
N PHE A 9 12.01 9.30 -3.11
CA PHE A 9 12.92 9.03 -4.22
C PHE A 9 12.81 10.08 -5.33
N THR A 10 11.60 10.54 -5.66
CA THR A 10 11.41 11.63 -6.62
C THR A 10 12.15 12.89 -6.14
N LYS A 11 12.02 13.22 -4.85
CA LYS A 11 12.73 14.36 -4.25
C LYS A 11 14.25 14.13 -4.20
N ALA A 12 14.70 12.91 -3.98
CA ALA A 12 16.11 12.55 -4.05
C ALA A 12 16.69 12.80 -5.45
N PHE A 13 15.95 12.47 -6.52
CA PHE A 13 16.38 12.75 -7.89
C PHE A 13 16.49 14.26 -8.17
N GLU A 14 15.54 15.06 -7.69
CA GLU A 14 15.62 16.52 -7.82
C GLU A 14 16.90 17.06 -7.15
N TRP A 15 17.17 16.65 -5.90
CA TRP A 15 18.34 17.11 -5.17
C TRP A 15 19.67 16.63 -5.78
N LEU A 16 19.73 15.42 -6.28
CA LEU A 16 20.90 14.91 -7.01
C LEU A 16 21.14 15.66 -8.32
N ALA A 17 20.06 16.04 -9.04
CA ALA A 17 20.13 16.83 -10.25
C ALA A 17 20.61 18.28 -9.95
N GLU A 18 20.27 18.83 -8.78
CA GLU A 18 20.78 20.11 -8.27
C GLU A 18 22.27 20.02 -7.83
N GLY A 19 22.87 18.83 -7.84
CA GLY A 19 24.26 18.61 -7.46
C GLY A 19 24.49 18.36 -5.98
N ARG A 20 23.44 18.18 -5.18
CA ARG A 20 23.55 17.90 -3.74
C ARG A 20 24.06 16.48 -3.49
N ASP A 21 24.84 16.31 -2.43
CA ASP A 21 25.12 15.01 -1.85
C ASP A 21 24.06 14.71 -0.78
N ILE A 22 23.48 13.53 -0.83
CA ILE A 22 22.32 13.17 -0.02
C ILE A 22 22.45 11.81 0.65
N ALA A 23 21.72 11.65 1.76
CA ALA A 23 21.51 10.37 2.43
C ALA A 23 20.01 10.11 2.62
N ILE A 24 19.65 8.84 2.71
CA ILE A 24 18.34 8.39 3.12
C ILE A 24 18.47 7.66 4.45
N ALA A 25 17.67 8.08 5.43
CA ALA A 25 17.50 7.38 6.69
C ALA A 25 16.17 6.63 6.65
N THR A 26 16.19 5.32 6.93
CA THR A 26 15.01 4.46 6.87
C THR A 26 14.78 3.79 8.21
N VAL A 27 13.55 3.82 8.73
CA VAL A 27 13.14 3.05 9.92
C VAL A 27 13.14 1.58 9.56
N ILE A 28 14.05 0.81 10.15
CA ILE A 28 14.17 -0.62 9.87
C ILE A 28 13.54 -1.50 10.95
N GLN A 29 13.35 -0.98 12.16
CA GLN A 29 12.74 -1.73 13.25
C GLN A 29 12.16 -0.80 14.31
N THR A 30 11.06 -1.22 14.95
CA THR A 30 10.41 -0.49 16.05
C THR A 30 9.97 -1.46 17.14
N TRP A 31 10.02 -1.04 18.42
CA TRP A 31 9.47 -1.76 19.57
C TRP A 31 8.64 -0.82 20.42
N GLY A 32 7.51 -1.31 20.92
CA GLY A 32 6.59 -0.48 21.70
C GLY A 32 5.87 0.54 20.83
N SER A 33 5.57 1.71 21.40
CA SER A 33 4.90 2.79 20.68
C SER A 33 5.92 3.62 19.91
N ALA A 34 5.93 3.52 18.60
CA ALA A 34 6.75 4.34 17.72
C ALA A 34 5.86 5.26 16.88
N PRO A 35 6.22 6.55 16.70
CA PRO A 35 5.39 7.49 15.94
C PRO A 35 5.37 7.21 14.45
N GLU A 36 6.46 6.65 13.91
CA GLU A 36 6.60 6.31 12.49
C GLU A 36 6.74 4.79 12.31
N PRO A 37 6.05 4.19 11.33
CA PRO A 37 6.15 2.76 11.06
C PRO A 37 7.48 2.36 10.41
N VAL A 38 7.80 1.06 10.45
CA VAL A 38 8.92 0.49 9.70
C VAL A 38 8.74 0.76 8.21
N GLY A 39 9.80 1.21 7.54
CA GLY A 39 9.79 1.64 6.14
C GLY A 39 9.65 3.15 5.96
N SER A 40 9.34 3.92 7.01
CA SER A 40 9.33 5.39 6.95
C SER A 40 10.72 5.94 6.67
N GLN A 41 10.78 7.01 5.87
CA GLN A 41 12.04 7.54 5.35
C GLN A 41 12.20 9.04 5.58
N LEU A 42 13.45 9.46 5.77
CA LEU A 42 13.90 10.83 5.84
C LEU A 42 15.03 11.03 4.84
N LEU A 43 14.83 11.91 3.86
CA LEU A 43 15.86 12.35 2.92
C LEU A 43 16.58 13.55 3.54
N ILE A 44 17.92 13.56 3.47
CA ILE A 44 18.78 14.57 4.11
C ILE A 44 19.87 14.96 3.12
N ASP A 45 20.16 16.26 2.97
CA ASP A 45 21.34 16.75 2.23
C ASP A 45 22.52 17.08 3.15
N ALA A 46 23.68 17.39 2.55
CA ALA A 46 24.89 17.73 3.29
C ALA A 46 24.78 19.03 4.12
N ASP A 47 23.84 19.93 3.79
CA ASP A 47 23.57 21.18 4.50
C ASP A 47 22.57 21.00 5.66
N GLY A 48 22.02 19.79 5.83
CA GLY A 48 21.03 19.47 6.87
C GLY A 48 19.60 19.80 6.49
N ASN A 49 19.31 20.15 5.23
CA ASN A 49 17.94 20.20 4.76
C ASN A 49 17.37 18.79 4.68
N PHE A 50 16.10 18.64 5.01
CA PHE A 50 15.47 17.32 5.04
C PHE A 50 14.01 17.34 4.59
N VAL A 51 13.53 16.16 4.16
CA VAL A 51 12.14 15.89 3.75
C VAL A 51 11.73 14.48 4.21
N GLY A 52 10.54 14.33 4.75
CA GLY A 52 10.03 13.09 5.33
C GLY A 52 10.13 13.07 6.85
N SER A 53 9.95 11.91 7.47
CA SER A 53 10.08 11.71 8.92
C SER A 53 10.46 10.27 9.26
N VAL A 54 11.15 10.09 10.38
CA VAL A 54 11.47 8.77 10.95
C VAL A 54 11.01 8.62 12.40
N SER A 55 10.59 9.72 13.07
CA SER A 55 10.20 9.68 14.48
C SER A 55 9.17 10.73 14.88
N GLY A 56 8.70 11.56 13.93
CA GLY A 56 7.80 12.67 14.24
C GLY A 56 8.45 13.82 15.03
N GLY A 57 9.77 14.04 14.91
CA GLY A 57 10.52 15.15 15.49
C GLY A 57 11.42 14.79 16.68
N CYS A 58 11.34 13.56 17.22
CA CYS A 58 12.07 13.22 18.43
C CYS A 58 13.57 13.00 18.21
N VAL A 59 13.96 12.32 17.13
CA VAL A 59 15.36 11.91 16.87
C VAL A 59 15.93 12.48 15.57
N GLU A 60 15.15 13.22 14.80
CA GLU A 60 15.55 13.75 13.49
C GLU A 60 16.83 14.56 13.56
N ALA A 61 17.01 15.40 14.56
CA ALA A 61 18.22 16.23 14.73
C ALA A 61 19.49 15.38 14.84
N GLU A 62 19.45 14.29 15.60
CA GLU A 62 20.59 13.34 15.70
C GLU A 62 20.80 12.58 14.41
N VAL A 63 19.71 12.13 13.77
CA VAL A 63 19.77 11.43 12.47
C VAL A 63 20.39 12.33 11.40
N ILE A 64 20.01 13.61 11.33
CA ILE A 64 20.57 14.61 10.41
C ILE A 64 22.05 14.80 10.66
N THR A 65 22.46 14.91 11.93
CA THR A 65 23.89 15.03 12.29
C THR A 65 24.68 13.81 11.84
N LYS A 66 24.16 12.60 12.04
CA LYS A 66 24.82 11.35 11.59
C LYS A 66 24.79 11.17 10.08
N ALA A 67 23.76 11.68 9.41
CA ALA A 67 23.68 11.66 7.96
C ALA A 67 24.83 12.46 7.29
N ALA A 68 25.24 13.57 7.87
CA ALA A 68 26.41 14.33 7.40
C ALA A 68 27.70 13.47 7.41
N ASP A 69 27.91 12.69 8.49
CA ASP A 69 29.04 11.75 8.57
C ASP A 69 28.96 10.67 7.46
N VAL A 70 27.75 10.11 7.24
CA VAL A 70 27.48 9.08 6.20
C VAL A 70 27.70 9.64 4.79
N ILE A 71 27.24 10.87 4.53
CA ILE A 71 27.45 11.54 3.23
C ILE A 71 28.95 11.72 2.97
N ALA A 72 29.72 12.13 3.98
CA ALA A 72 31.15 12.40 3.86
C ALA A 72 31.98 11.11 3.70
N SER A 73 31.67 10.07 4.47
CA SER A 73 32.43 8.80 4.45
C SER A 73 31.98 7.84 3.37
N GLY A 74 30.71 7.87 2.95
CA GLY A 74 30.07 6.86 2.12
C GLY A 74 29.71 5.57 2.86
N GLU A 75 30.01 5.45 4.15
CA GLU A 75 29.73 4.25 4.95
C GLU A 75 28.34 4.35 5.60
N SER A 76 27.49 3.37 5.33
CA SER A 76 26.17 3.28 5.95
C SER A 76 26.25 3.01 7.45
N LYS A 77 25.25 3.49 8.21
CA LYS A 77 25.19 3.32 9.67
C LYS A 77 23.82 2.91 10.15
N SER A 78 23.78 1.96 11.10
CA SER A 78 22.58 1.68 11.91
C SER A 78 22.61 2.50 13.20
N LEU A 79 21.54 3.27 13.43
CA LEU A 79 21.36 4.08 14.62
C LEU A 79 20.22 3.48 15.45
N GLN A 80 20.40 3.37 16.77
CA GLN A 80 19.37 2.85 17.68
C GLN A 80 19.04 3.90 18.72
N PHE A 81 17.74 4.12 18.95
CA PHE A 81 17.20 5.07 19.95
C PHE A 81 16.19 4.33 20.82
N GLY A 82 16.22 4.53 22.14
CA GLY A 82 15.29 3.87 23.06
C GLY A 82 15.59 4.11 24.52
N VAL A 83 14.82 3.49 25.41
CA VAL A 83 14.76 3.77 26.86
C VAL A 83 15.99 3.28 27.65
N GLU A 84 16.84 2.40 27.11
CA GLU A 84 17.92 1.75 27.88
C GLU A 84 19.27 2.47 27.87
N ASP A 85 19.45 3.52 27.08
CA ASP A 85 20.71 4.27 27.04
C ASP A 85 20.67 5.51 27.93
N ASN A 86 21.60 5.59 28.91
CA ASN A 86 21.80 6.78 29.73
C ASN A 86 22.17 8.05 28.91
N THR A 87 22.51 7.88 27.63
CA THR A 87 22.63 8.93 26.61
C THR A 87 21.28 9.32 25.99
N ALA A 88 20.29 8.41 26.01
CA ALA A 88 18.95 8.61 25.44
C ALA A 88 18.11 9.66 26.19
N TRP A 89 18.47 10.03 27.39
CA TRP A 89 17.84 11.16 28.10
C TRP A 89 18.04 12.53 27.41
N LYS A 90 18.99 12.61 26.47
CA LYS A 90 19.17 13.82 25.66
C LYS A 90 18.33 13.81 24.38
N VAL A 91 17.88 12.62 23.92
CA VAL A 91 17.07 12.46 22.70
C VAL A 91 16.02 11.35 22.97
N GLY A 92 15.17 11.55 23.97
CA GLY A 92 14.18 10.56 24.39
C GLY A 92 13.01 10.47 23.40
N LEU A 93 12.64 9.24 23.00
CA LEU A 93 11.32 8.98 22.45
C LEU A 93 10.29 9.20 23.56
N ALA A 94 9.54 10.29 23.49
CA ALA A 94 8.50 10.65 24.45
C ALA A 94 7.43 9.54 24.63
N CYS A 95 7.39 8.57 23.71
CA CYS A 95 6.43 7.46 23.66
C CYS A 95 6.89 6.20 24.40
N GLY A 96 8.13 6.16 24.97
CA GLY A 96 8.65 4.97 25.68
C GLY A 96 8.95 3.74 24.81
N GLY A 97 8.98 3.88 23.49
CA GLY A 97 9.39 2.83 22.56
C GLY A 97 10.86 2.89 22.18
N SER A 98 11.31 1.98 21.33
CA SER A 98 12.62 2.06 20.69
C SER A 98 12.50 1.95 19.18
N ILE A 99 13.47 2.58 18.48
CA ILE A 99 13.51 2.65 17.02
C ILE A 99 14.94 2.40 16.54
N ARG A 100 15.06 1.65 15.43
CA ARG A 100 16.32 1.45 14.74
C ARG A 100 16.21 2.03 13.33
N ILE A 101 17.18 2.86 12.96
CA ILE A 101 17.21 3.62 11.72
C ILE A 101 18.48 3.27 10.98
N PHE A 102 18.37 2.91 9.70
CA PHE A 102 19.50 2.69 8.80
C PHE A 102 19.70 3.95 7.96
N VAL A 103 20.93 4.48 7.96
CA VAL A 103 21.29 5.68 7.22
C VAL A 103 22.31 5.31 6.15
N GLU A 104 22.03 5.64 4.90
CA GLU A 104 22.87 5.35 3.75
C GLU A 104 23.02 6.56 2.83
N LYS A 105 24.20 6.69 2.22
CA LYS A 105 24.44 7.67 1.15
C LYS A 105 23.78 7.19 -0.14
N VAL A 106 23.12 8.11 -0.85
CA VAL A 106 22.56 7.82 -2.17
C VAL A 106 23.60 8.15 -3.23
N GLU A 107 24.18 7.11 -3.83
CA GLU A 107 25.12 7.24 -4.92
C GLU A 107 24.43 7.78 -6.18
N ARG A 108 25.07 8.73 -6.88
CA ARG A 108 24.56 9.31 -8.15
C ARG A 108 24.36 8.25 -9.23
N SER A 109 25.16 7.19 -9.23
CA SER A 109 25.00 6.03 -10.11
C SER A 109 23.69 5.29 -9.92
N ARG A 110 23.15 5.27 -8.70
CA ARG A 110 21.85 4.64 -8.39
C ARG A 110 20.66 5.48 -8.89
N SER A 111 20.87 6.76 -9.16
CA SER A 111 19.86 7.70 -9.67
C SER A 111 19.98 7.97 -11.17
N SER A 112 20.89 7.30 -11.89
CA SER A 112 20.92 7.33 -13.36
C SER A 112 19.65 6.70 -13.93
N SER A 113 19.30 7.01 -15.18
CA SER A 113 18.10 6.47 -15.85
C SER A 113 17.99 4.93 -15.81
N ASP A 114 19.13 4.24 -15.72
CA ASP A 114 19.20 2.78 -15.60
C ASP A 114 19.47 2.34 -14.16
N GLY A 115 19.49 3.28 -13.22
CA GLY A 115 19.80 3.05 -11.81
C GLY A 115 18.69 2.32 -11.07
N LEU A 116 19.06 1.65 -9.97
CA LEU A 116 18.15 0.85 -9.15
C LEU A 116 16.97 1.66 -8.62
N LEU A 117 17.21 2.92 -8.19
CA LEU A 117 16.14 3.77 -7.66
C LEU A 117 15.18 4.28 -8.74
N HIS A 118 15.66 4.53 -9.98
CA HIS A 118 14.76 4.84 -11.10
C HIS A 118 13.83 3.67 -11.41
N ARG A 119 14.39 2.46 -11.50
CA ARG A 119 13.57 1.25 -11.71
C ARG A 119 12.54 1.05 -10.59
N LEU A 120 12.91 1.34 -9.34
CA LEU A 120 11.97 1.31 -8.21
C LEU A 120 10.82 2.30 -8.42
N VAL A 121 11.12 3.55 -8.81
CA VAL A 121 10.08 4.57 -9.06
C VAL A 121 9.21 4.18 -10.24
N ASP A 122 9.81 3.71 -11.34
CA ASP A 122 9.08 3.23 -12.52
C ASP A 122 8.12 2.07 -12.17
N ASP A 123 8.56 1.17 -11.29
CA ASP A 123 7.71 0.06 -10.82
C ASP A 123 6.52 0.58 -10.00
N VAL A 124 6.77 1.52 -9.09
CA VAL A 124 5.72 2.12 -8.25
C VAL A 124 4.71 2.90 -9.11
N GLU A 125 5.19 3.70 -10.08
CA GLU A 125 4.34 4.48 -10.99
C GLU A 125 3.54 3.58 -11.94
N ALA A 126 4.14 2.49 -12.41
CA ALA A 126 3.47 1.47 -13.22
C ALA A 126 2.56 0.54 -12.39
N ARG A 127 2.36 0.84 -11.10
CA ARG A 127 1.57 0.02 -10.16
C ARG A 127 2.07 -1.43 -10.05
N ARG A 128 3.37 -1.65 -10.23
CA ARG A 128 3.99 -2.94 -9.97
C ARG A 128 4.42 -3.03 -8.52
N GLN A 129 4.15 -4.16 -7.90
CA GLN A 129 4.61 -4.51 -6.57
C GLN A 129 6.12 -4.72 -6.60
N VAL A 130 6.86 -4.06 -5.70
CA VAL A 130 8.31 -4.16 -5.64
C VAL A 130 8.80 -4.02 -4.20
N ALA A 131 9.87 -4.70 -3.85
CA ALA A 131 10.60 -4.50 -2.60
C ALA A 131 12.04 -4.09 -2.89
N LEU A 132 12.52 -3.10 -2.15
CA LEU A 132 13.94 -2.77 -2.07
C LEU A 132 14.54 -3.59 -0.93
N VAL A 133 15.44 -4.49 -1.29
CA VAL A 133 16.10 -5.40 -0.34
C VAL A 133 17.52 -4.90 -0.11
N THR A 134 17.82 -4.57 1.15
CA THR A 134 19.10 -4.01 1.58
C THR A 134 19.82 -4.98 2.52
N ASP A 135 21.04 -5.35 2.19
CA ASP A 135 21.97 -5.98 3.14
C ASP A 135 22.47 -4.90 4.12
N LEU A 136 22.13 -5.04 5.40
CA LEU A 136 22.43 -4.01 6.40
C LEU A 136 23.90 -3.95 6.82
N ALA A 137 24.70 -4.96 6.48
CA ALA A 137 26.13 -4.98 6.75
C ALA A 137 26.93 -4.26 5.66
N THR A 138 26.55 -4.46 4.39
CA THR A 138 27.28 -3.94 3.23
C THR A 138 26.64 -2.73 2.58
N GLY A 139 25.35 -2.49 2.82
CA GLY A 139 24.54 -1.50 2.11
C GLY A 139 24.21 -1.92 0.66
N ALA A 140 24.49 -3.15 0.26
CA ALA A 140 24.12 -3.65 -1.06
C ALA A 140 22.61 -3.77 -1.22
N GLN A 141 22.09 -3.35 -2.38
CA GLN A 141 20.65 -3.30 -2.64
C GLN A 141 20.26 -4.02 -3.92
N ASN A 142 19.08 -4.66 -3.87
CA ASN A 142 18.45 -5.30 -5.02
C ASN A 142 16.95 -5.04 -5.01
N LEU A 143 16.31 -5.08 -6.18
CA LEU A 143 14.84 -5.09 -6.31
C LEU A 143 14.34 -6.51 -6.39
N ALA A 144 13.24 -6.78 -5.71
CA ALA A 144 12.50 -8.04 -5.77
C ALA A 144 11.03 -7.76 -6.12
N HIS A 145 10.50 -8.45 -7.14
CA HIS A 145 9.12 -8.33 -7.62
C HIS A 145 8.30 -9.58 -7.29
N SER A 146 8.98 -10.68 -7.02
CA SER A 146 8.41 -11.96 -6.66
C SER A 146 9.07 -12.51 -5.40
N PRO A 147 8.32 -13.23 -4.54
CA PRO A 147 8.90 -13.91 -3.38
C PRO A 147 10.13 -14.76 -3.70
N TYR A 148 10.18 -15.33 -4.89
CA TYR A 148 11.26 -16.23 -5.31
C TYR A 148 12.54 -15.52 -5.76
N ASP A 149 12.52 -14.20 -5.97
CA ASP A 149 13.69 -13.43 -6.42
C ASP A 149 14.82 -13.42 -5.37
N LEU A 150 14.51 -13.65 -4.11
CA LEU A 150 15.44 -13.68 -2.98
C LEU A 150 15.85 -15.10 -2.54
N GLY A 151 15.51 -16.11 -3.34
CA GLY A 151 15.75 -17.49 -2.98
C GLY A 151 14.78 -18.05 -1.93
N LYS A 152 14.90 -19.36 -1.64
CA LYS A 152 13.91 -20.10 -0.84
C LYS A 152 13.84 -19.64 0.62
N GLU A 153 14.94 -19.15 1.18
CA GLU A 153 15.03 -18.72 2.57
C GLU A 153 14.18 -17.49 2.85
N LEU A 154 14.30 -16.46 2.02
CA LEU A 154 13.64 -15.17 2.21
C LEU A 154 12.26 -15.12 1.54
N ALA A 155 11.92 -16.07 0.68
CA ALA A 155 10.65 -16.09 -0.05
C ALA A 155 9.41 -15.98 0.86
N PRO A 156 9.29 -16.73 1.97
CA PRO A 156 8.12 -16.61 2.86
C PRO A 156 8.01 -15.23 3.53
N ALA A 157 9.16 -14.65 3.90
CA ALA A 157 9.18 -13.33 4.52
C ALA A 157 8.78 -12.23 3.52
N LEU A 158 9.25 -12.32 2.27
CA LEU A 158 8.87 -11.39 1.22
C LEU A 158 7.40 -11.52 0.82
N GLU A 159 6.87 -12.74 0.74
CA GLU A 159 5.44 -12.98 0.49
C GLU A 159 4.56 -12.37 1.57
N ASP A 160 4.91 -12.58 2.85
CA ASP A 160 4.20 -11.97 3.97
C ASP A 160 4.34 -10.44 3.99
N ALA A 161 5.52 -9.91 3.69
CA ALA A 161 5.77 -8.48 3.61
C ALA A 161 4.89 -7.81 2.54
N PHE A 162 4.84 -8.39 1.37
CA PHE A 162 3.96 -7.93 0.28
C PHE A 162 2.48 -8.01 0.63
N ARG A 163 2.04 -9.17 1.13
CA ARG A 163 0.63 -9.40 1.49
C ARG A 163 0.14 -8.47 2.60
N CYS A 164 1.00 -8.19 3.60
CA CYS A 164 0.62 -7.39 4.76
C CYS A 164 0.92 -5.89 4.61
N ASP A 165 1.51 -5.42 3.50
CA ASP A 165 2.05 -4.07 3.37
C ASP A 165 3.01 -3.72 4.51
N LYS A 166 3.96 -4.60 4.82
CA LYS A 166 4.79 -4.44 6.00
C LYS A 166 6.25 -4.71 5.68
N SER A 167 7.06 -3.67 5.74
CA SER A 167 8.52 -3.77 5.67
C SER A 167 9.07 -4.47 6.92
N ILE A 168 10.16 -5.22 6.78
CA ILE A 168 10.73 -6.04 7.86
C ILE A 168 12.24 -6.15 7.75
N ALA A 169 12.94 -6.07 8.90
CA ALA A 169 14.32 -6.50 9.04
C ALA A 169 14.37 -7.92 9.62
N LEU A 170 15.20 -8.78 9.06
CA LEU A 170 15.34 -10.17 9.51
C LEU A 170 16.77 -10.67 9.33
N ALA A 171 17.17 -11.63 10.18
CA ALA A 171 18.42 -12.33 10.03
C ALA A 171 18.30 -13.41 8.93
N SER A 172 19.36 -13.57 8.13
CA SER A 172 19.48 -14.60 7.11
C SER A 172 20.87 -15.24 7.14
N GLU A 173 21.10 -16.29 6.36
CA GLU A 173 22.41 -16.94 6.24
C GLU A 173 23.53 -16.00 5.76
N ILE A 174 23.16 -14.96 4.98
CA ILE A 174 24.11 -13.97 4.44
C ILE A 174 24.29 -12.74 5.33
N GLY A 175 23.57 -12.65 6.46
CA GLY A 175 23.58 -11.50 7.35
C GLY A 175 22.19 -10.95 7.63
N GLU A 176 22.11 -9.75 8.18
CA GLU A 176 20.84 -9.07 8.41
C GLU A 176 20.37 -8.32 7.17
N VAL A 177 19.15 -8.58 6.74
CA VAL A 177 18.53 -8.02 5.53
C VAL A 177 17.31 -7.19 5.90
N PHE A 178 17.14 -6.04 5.25
CA PHE A 178 15.92 -5.24 5.33
C PHE A 178 15.14 -5.32 4.03
N ILE A 179 13.89 -5.76 4.11
CA ILE A 179 12.93 -5.81 3.01
C ILE A 179 12.01 -4.60 3.15
N ASN A 180 12.18 -3.59 2.29
CA ASN A 180 11.34 -2.41 2.24
C ASN A 180 10.33 -2.54 1.09
N VAL A 181 9.06 -2.67 1.44
CA VAL A 181 7.98 -2.95 0.47
C VAL A 181 7.36 -1.67 -0.07
N PHE A 182 7.23 -1.60 -1.39
CA PHE A 182 6.55 -0.55 -2.12
C PHE A 182 5.40 -1.18 -2.92
N ASN A 183 4.28 -1.36 -2.25
CA ASN A 183 3.07 -1.83 -2.90
C ASN A 183 2.31 -0.66 -3.54
N PRO A 184 1.66 -0.88 -4.68
CA PRO A 184 0.71 0.09 -5.22
C PRO A 184 -0.38 0.44 -4.20
N THR A 185 -0.83 1.69 -4.20
CA THR A 185 -1.99 2.09 -3.40
C THR A 185 -3.18 1.19 -3.70
N VAL A 186 -3.84 0.71 -2.66
CA VAL A 186 -5.05 -0.10 -2.83
C VAL A 186 -6.10 0.71 -3.57
N ARG A 187 -6.66 0.14 -4.63
CA ARG A 187 -7.75 0.73 -5.38
C ARG A 187 -9.07 0.10 -4.97
N LEU A 188 -10.06 0.94 -4.67
CA LEU A 188 -11.44 0.51 -4.50
C LEU A 188 -12.28 0.97 -5.68
N ILE A 189 -12.74 0.02 -6.48
CA ILE A 189 -13.68 0.29 -7.57
C ILE A 189 -15.10 0.01 -7.07
N ILE A 190 -15.92 1.05 -7.04
CA ILE A 190 -17.31 0.99 -6.59
C ILE A 190 -18.21 1.07 -7.83
N VAL A 191 -18.82 -0.05 -8.17
CA VAL A 191 -19.79 -0.12 -9.26
C VAL A 191 -21.18 0.21 -8.71
N GLY A 192 -21.65 1.42 -9.05
CA GLY A 192 -22.91 1.97 -8.58
C GLY A 192 -22.75 3.19 -7.68
N ALA A 193 -23.13 4.35 -8.20
CA ALA A 193 -23.13 5.65 -7.51
C ALA A 193 -24.35 5.80 -6.58
N VAL A 194 -24.58 4.82 -5.73
CA VAL A 194 -25.73 4.73 -4.81
C VAL A 194 -25.43 5.40 -3.45
N HIS A 195 -26.42 5.46 -2.57
CA HIS A 195 -26.25 6.13 -1.26
C HIS A 195 -25.16 5.50 -0.37
N ILE A 196 -24.99 4.18 -0.41
CA ILE A 196 -23.91 3.50 0.32
C ILE A 196 -22.54 3.95 -0.20
N ALA A 197 -22.39 4.16 -1.52
CA ALA A 197 -21.14 4.63 -2.10
C ALA A 197 -20.71 6.00 -1.56
N GLN A 198 -21.66 6.90 -1.26
CA GLN A 198 -21.36 8.21 -0.66
C GLN A 198 -20.76 8.10 0.75
N GLN A 199 -21.07 7.03 1.49
CA GLN A 199 -20.47 6.76 2.79
C GLN A 199 -19.12 6.03 2.66
N LEU A 200 -18.98 5.17 1.65
CA LEU A 200 -17.75 4.41 1.39
C LEU A 200 -16.59 5.31 0.95
N VAL A 201 -16.83 6.31 0.09
CA VAL A 201 -15.78 7.17 -0.45
C VAL A 201 -14.95 7.85 0.65
N PRO A 202 -15.52 8.61 1.60
CA PRO A 202 -14.72 9.25 2.65
C PRO A 202 -14.02 8.22 3.57
N MET A 203 -14.65 7.10 3.89
CA MET A 203 -14.03 6.04 4.70
C MET A 203 -12.82 5.43 3.99
N SER A 204 -12.94 5.13 2.70
CA SER A 204 -11.88 4.55 1.89
C SER A 204 -10.70 5.53 1.72
N ARG A 205 -11.00 6.80 1.50
CA ARG A 205 -9.98 7.86 1.41
C ARG A 205 -9.22 8.04 2.73
N ALA A 206 -9.92 7.99 3.87
CA ALA A 206 -9.29 8.04 5.19
C ALA A 206 -8.35 6.85 5.45
N LEU A 207 -8.59 5.71 4.80
CA LEU A 207 -7.72 4.53 4.82
C LEU A 207 -6.62 4.57 3.74
N GLY A 208 -6.53 5.65 2.95
CA GLY A 208 -5.52 5.82 1.93
C GLY A 208 -5.79 5.08 0.62
N TYR A 209 -7.04 4.68 0.33
CA TYR A 209 -7.38 4.00 -0.91
C TYR A 209 -7.61 4.98 -2.07
N ASP A 210 -7.21 4.58 -3.27
CA ASP A 210 -7.68 5.22 -4.51
C ASP A 210 -9.10 4.75 -4.78
N VAL A 211 -10.04 5.71 -4.92
CA VAL A 211 -11.45 5.38 -5.10
C VAL A 211 -11.92 5.78 -6.48
N VAL A 212 -12.50 4.83 -7.20
CA VAL A 212 -13.11 5.03 -8.51
C VAL A 212 -14.57 4.61 -8.45
N ILE A 213 -15.47 5.53 -8.81
CA ILE A 213 -16.91 5.26 -8.99
C ILE A 213 -17.16 4.93 -10.45
N VAL A 214 -17.82 3.81 -10.71
CA VAL A 214 -18.26 3.40 -12.06
C VAL A 214 -19.77 3.31 -12.09
N ASP A 215 -20.44 4.20 -12.81
CA ASP A 215 -21.89 4.12 -13.01
C ASP A 215 -22.29 4.81 -14.32
N PRO A 216 -22.87 4.07 -15.31
CA PRO A 216 -23.29 4.63 -16.58
C PRO A 216 -24.47 5.60 -16.45
N ARG A 217 -25.16 5.61 -15.31
CA ARG A 217 -26.30 6.50 -15.04
C ARG A 217 -25.78 7.86 -14.59
N THR A 218 -25.63 8.78 -15.54
CA THR A 218 -25.04 10.11 -15.34
C THR A 218 -25.69 10.94 -14.24
N ALA A 219 -26.98 10.78 -14.01
CA ALA A 219 -27.69 11.45 -12.92
C ALA A 219 -27.29 10.99 -11.52
N PHE A 220 -26.69 9.80 -11.38
CA PHE A 220 -26.19 9.27 -10.12
C PHE A 220 -24.72 9.60 -9.90
N ALA A 221 -23.90 9.52 -10.96
CA ALA A 221 -22.46 9.70 -10.94
C ALA A 221 -22.09 11.17 -11.17
N THR A 222 -22.33 12.03 -10.17
CA THR A 222 -22.02 13.47 -10.26
C THR A 222 -20.88 13.85 -9.31
N GLU A 223 -20.07 14.83 -9.72
CA GLU A 223 -18.95 15.36 -8.93
C GLU A 223 -19.42 15.96 -7.59
N GLU A 224 -20.62 16.56 -7.57
CA GLU A 224 -21.22 17.09 -6.34
C GLU A 224 -21.41 16.00 -5.28
N ARG A 225 -21.78 14.78 -5.71
CA ARG A 225 -22.00 13.64 -4.80
C ARG A 225 -20.73 12.90 -4.44
N PHE A 226 -19.67 12.99 -5.25
CA PHE A 226 -18.46 12.20 -5.13
C PHE A 226 -17.20 13.03 -5.41
N ALA A 227 -17.10 14.22 -4.78
CA ALA A 227 -16.01 15.18 -5.01
C ALA A 227 -14.59 14.61 -4.81
N ASP A 228 -14.46 13.61 -3.92
CA ASP A 228 -13.17 12.99 -3.56
C ASP A 228 -12.92 11.66 -4.26
N ALA A 229 -13.64 11.34 -5.34
CA ALA A 229 -13.45 10.11 -6.09
C ALA A 229 -13.33 10.40 -7.59
N GLU A 230 -12.54 9.58 -8.29
CA GLU A 230 -12.58 9.52 -9.74
C GLU A 230 -13.91 8.92 -10.19
N ILE A 231 -14.53 9.50 -11.24
CA ILE A 231 -15.84 9.05 -11.72
C ILE A 231 -15.72 8.62 -13.18
N SER A 232 -16.06 7.37 -13.46
CA SER A 232 -16.28 6.85 -14.81
C SER A 232 -17.78 6.67 -15.07
N ARG A 233 -18.28 7.29 -16.14
CA ARG A 233 -19.67 7.17 -16.61
C ARG A 233 -19.83 6.16 -17.74
N GLU A 234 -18.80 5.36 -17.96
CA GLU A 234 -18.82 4.28 -18.94
C GLU A 234 -19.50 3.05 -18.39
N TRP A 235 -19.85 2.13 -19.28
CA TRP A 235 -20.30 0.80 -18.87
C TRP A 235 -19.17 0.07 -18.13
N PRO A 236 -19.48 -0.73 -17.11
CA PRO A 236 -18.46 -1.31 -16.23
C PRO A 236 -17.37 -2.12 -16.96
N ASP A 237 -17.72 -2.87 -17.98
CA ASP A 237 -16.75 -3.65 -18.76
C ASP A 237 -15.79 -2.76 -19.56
N GLU A 238 -16.21 -1.60 -20.03
CA GLU A 238 -15.37 -0.62 -20.71
C GLU A 238 -14.51 0.15 -19.71
N ALA A 239 -15.13 0.62 -18.61
CA ALA A 239 -14.44 1.33 -17.54
C ALA A 239 -13.33 0.47 -16.94
N LEU A 240 -13.61 -0.78 -16.58
CA LEU A 240 -12.64 -1.66 -15.94
C LEU A 240 -11.46 -2.02 -16.84
N ARG A 241 -11.68 -2.13 -18.16
CA ARG A 241 -10.57 -2.32 -19.13
C ARG A 241 -9.62 -1.12 -19.17
N LYS A 242 -10.13 0.12 -19.02
CA LYS A 242 -9.33 1.34 -19.02
C LYS A 242 -8.64 1.58 -17.70
N ILE A 243 -9.35 1.39 -16.59
CA ILE A 243 -8.82 1.56 -15.23
C ILE A 243 -7.71 0.54 -14.93
N GLY A 244 -7.85 -0.69 -15.45
CA GLY A 244 -7.04 -1.84 -15.09
C GLY A 244 -7.41 -2.40 -13.72
N VAL A 245 -7.54 -3.71 -13.61
CA VAL A 245 -7.84 -4.42 -12.36
C VAL A 245 -6.67 -5.33 -12.03
N ASP A 246 -5.95 -5.01 -10.96
CA ASP A 246 -4.73 -5.67 -10.52
C ASP A 246 -4.90 -6.35 -9.14
N ALA A 247 -3.84 -7.01 -8.65
CA ALA A 247 -3.83 -7.69 -7.36
C ALA A 247 -3.98 -6.74 -6.15
N ARG A 248 -3.97 -5.42 -6.37
CA ARG A 248 -4.21 -4.38 -5.35
C ARG A 248 -5.58 -3.72 -5.52
N THR A 249 -6.48 -4.35 -6.26
CA THR A 249 -7.83 -3.83 -6.53
C THR A 249 -8.88 -4.61 -5.75
N ALA A 250 -9.72 -3.88 -5.01
CA ALA A 250 -11.01 -4.36 -4.49
C ALA A 250 -12.13 -3.84 -5.39
N LEU A 251 -13.03 -4.71 -5.84
CA LEU A 251 -14.23 -4.34 -6.60
C LEU A 251 -15.49 -4.68 -5.85
N ILE A 252 -16.41 -3.73 -5.78
CA ILE A 252 -17.71 -3.92 -5.15
C ILE A 252 -18.87 -3.50 -6.07
N ALA A 253 -19.89 -4.35 -6.19
CA ALA A 253 -21.08 -4.11 -6.99
C ALA A 253 -22.28 -3.80 -6.09
N LEU A 254 -22.86 -2.60 -6.23
CA LEU A 254 -23.85 -2.04 -5.32
C LEU A 254 -25.21 -1.71 -5.96
N THR A 255 -25.37 -1.88 -7.29
CA THR A 255 -26.59 -1.37 -7.96
C THR A 255 -27.80 -2.28 -7.86
N HIS A 256 -27.62 -3.57 -7.69
CA HIS A 256 -28.61 -4.62 -7.85
C HIS A 256 -29.16 -4.78 -9.29
N ASP A 257 -28.69 -3.97 -10.24
CA ASP A 257 -29.05 -4.11 -11.66
C ASP A 257 -28.10 -5.10 -12.33
N PRO A 258 -28.59 -6.25 -12.82
CA PRO A 258 -27.74 -7.23 -13.49
C PRO A 258 -27.01 -6.68 -14.73
N LYS A 259 -27.57 -5.67 -15.39
CA LYS A 259 -26.94 -5.06 -16.56
C LYS A 259 -25.67 -4.29 -16.22
N ILE A 260 -25.56 -3.81 -14.98
CA ILE A 260 -24.41 -3.06 -14.46
C ILE A 260 -23.51 -3.99 -13.63
N ASP A 261 -24.11 -4.73 -12.67
CA ASP A 261 -23.35 -5.55 -11.73
C ASP A 261 -22.69 -6.77 -12.40
N ASP A 262 -23.40 -7.50 -13.29
CA ASP A 262 -22.88 -8.75 -13.84
C ASP A 262 -21.65 -8.55 -14.75
N PRO A 263 -21.59 -7.56 -15.68
CA PRO A 263 -20.37 -7.29 -16.47
C PRO A 263 -19.16 -6.90 -15.59
N ALA A 264 -19.39 -6.11 -14.53
CA ALA A 264 -18.34 -5.74 -13.59
C ALA A 264 -17.79 -6.96 -12.85
N LEU A 265 -18.67 -7.81 -12.33
CA LEU A 265 -18.28 -9.02 -11.60
C LEU A 265 -17.55 -10.02 -12.52
N ILE A 266 -18.03 -10.23 -13.75
CA ILE A 266 -17.39 -11.12 -14.73
C ILE A 266 -15.96 -10.63 -14.99
N HIS A 267 -15.76 -9.33 -15.22
CA HIS A 267 -14.44 -8.76 -15.47
C HIS A 267 -13.52 -8.90 -14.24
N ALA A 268 -14.02 -8.56 -13.05
CA ALA A 268 -13.22 -8.65 -11.82
C ALA A 268 -12.84 -10.10 -11.47
N LEU A 269 -13.74 -11.05 -11.67
CA LEU A 269 -13.47 -12.49 -11.43
C LEU A 269 -12.48 -13.09 -12.43
N ALA A 270 -12.33 -12.48 -13.61
CA ALA A 270 -11.33 -12.87 -14.60
C ALA A 270 -9.96 -12.21 -14.35
N SER A 271 -9.88 -11.24 -13.46
CA SER A 271 -8.65 -10.52 -13.08
C SER A 271 -8.02 -11.06 -11.79
N ASP A 272 -6.96 -10.39 -11.34
CA ASP A 272 -6.26 -10.68 -10.09
C ASP A 272 -6.80 -9.90 -8.87
N ALA A 273 -7.98 -9.28 -8.97
CA ALA A 273 -8.57 -8.53 -7.86
C ALA A 273 -8.54 -9.33 -6.55
N PHE A 274 -7.99 -8.73 -5.47
CA PHE A 274 -7.88 -9.43 -4.19
C PHE A 274 -9.23 -9.56 -3.46
N TYR A 275 -10.20 -8.72 -3.82
CA TYR A 275 -11.53 -8.73 -3.24
C TYR A 275 -12.59 -8.41 -4.29
N VAL A 276 -13.63 -9.25 -4.36
CA VAL A 276 -14.80 -9.03 -5.20
C VAL A 276 -16.04 -9.18 -4.32
N GLY A 277 -16.78 -8.10 -4.13
CA GLY A 277 -17.96 -8.10 -3.26
C GLY A 277 -19.23 -7.67 -3.99
N ALA A 278 -20.38 -8.15 -3.56
CA ALA A 278 -21.65 -7.80 -4.17
C ALA A 278 -22.78 -7.61 -3.15
N LEU A 279 -23.43 -6.46 -3.22
CA LEU A 279 -24.57 -6.14 -2.39
C LEU A 279 -25.79 -7.01 -2.76
N GLY A 280 -26.59 -7.35 -1.75
CA GLY A 280 -27.84 -8.06 -1.92
C GLY A 280 -28.05 -9.19 -0.91
N SER A 281 -29.31 -9.63 -0.78
CA SER A 281 -29.66 -10.75 0.07
C SER A 281 -29.12 -12.09 -0.49
N ARG A 282 -29.09 -13.13 0.34
CA ARG A 282 -28.76 -14.50 -0.11
C ARG A 282 -29.61 -14.95 -1.30
N LYS A 283 -30.90 -14.56 -1.33
CA LYS A 283 -31.80 -14.86 -2.46
C LYS A 283 -31.39 -14.11 -3.73
N THR A 284 -30.97 -12.86 -3.63
CA THR A 284 -30.45 -12.07 -4.75
C THR A 284 -29.13 -12.67 -5.27
N HIS A 285 -28.26 -13.08 -4.36
CA HIS A 285 -27.00 -13.72 -4.70
C HIS A 285 -27.22 -15.05 -5.44
N ALA A 286 -28.14 -15.92 -5.00
CA ALA A 286 -28.45 -17.17 -5.69
C ALA A 286 -28.83 -16.94 -7.18
N LYS A 287 -29.67 -15.93 -7.47
CA LYS A 287 -30.00 -15.57 -8.85
C LYS A 287 -28.79 -15.01 -9.63
N ARG A 288 -27.88 -14.29 -8.96
CA ARG A 288 -26.63 -13.81 -9.56
C ARG A 288 -25.73 -14.98 -9.94
N VAL A 289 -25.56 -15.95 -9.06
CA VAL A 289 -24.81 -17.19 -9.32
C VAL A 289 -25.29 -17.91 -10.58
N GLU A 290 -26.61 -18.05 -10.75
CA GLU A 290 -27.19 -18.66 -11.95
C GLU A 290 -26.81 -17.90 -13.24
N ARG A 291 -26.80 -16.55 -13.20
CA ARG A 291 -26.42 -15.73 -14.36
C ARG A 291 -24.93 -15.82 -14.66
N LEU A 292 -24.07 -15.81 -13.63
CA LEU A 292 -22.62 -15.96 -13.79
C LEU A 292 -22.24 -17.33 -14.34
N ARG A 293 -22.91 -18.41 -13.90
CA ARG A 293 -22.76 -19.74 -14.49
C ARG A 293 -23.14 -19.77 -15.97
N LYS A 294 -24.24 -19.13 -16.37
CA LYS A 294 -24.64 -18.99 -17.77
C LYS A 294 -23.63 -18.20 -18.61
N ALA A 295 -22.91 -17.27 -17.97
CA ALA A 295 -21.80 -16.55 -18.57
C ALA A 295 -20.48 -17.31 -18.54
N ALA A 296 -20.49 -18.62 -18.20
CA ALA A 296 -19.33 -19.51 -18.15
C ALA A 296 -18.21 -19.08 -17.18
N VAL A 297 -18.56 -18.36 -16.10
CA VAL A 297 -17.61 -18.07 -15.01
C VAL A 297 -17.34 -19.35 -14.22
N ALA A 298 -16.07 -19.63 -13.94
CA ALA A 298 -15.67 -20.82 -13.19
C ALA A 298 -16.23 -20.85 -11.76
N GLU A 299 -16.69 -22.00 -11.29
CA GLU A 299 -17.37 -22.14 -9.99
C GLU A 299 -16.54 -21.60 -8.83
N GLY A 300 -15.23 -21.94 -8.74
CA GLY A 300 -14.35 -21.43 -7.68
C GLY A 300 -14.21 -19.90 -7.67
N LYS A 301 -14.34 -19.24 -8.83
CA LYS A 301 -14.38 -17.77 -8.92
C LYS A 301 -15.73 -17.21 -8.45
N ILE A 302 -16.83 -17.90 -8.74
CA ILE A 302 -18.16 -17.51 -8.23
C ILE A 302 -18.22 -17.64 -6.71
N GLU A 303 -17.66 -18.71 -6.14
CA GLU A 303 -17.59 -18.95 -4.71
C GLU A 303 -16.72 -17.94 -3.95
N SER A 304 -15.77 -17.31 -4.64
CA SER A 304 -14.92 -16.26 -4.05
C SER A 304 -15.62 -14.91 -3.90
N ILE A 305 -16.83 -14.74 -4.42
CA ILE A 305 -17.59 -13.50 -4.28
C ILE A 305 -18.07 -13.34 -2.83
N HIS A 306 -17.72 -12.23 -2.20
CA HIS A 306 -18.24 -11.82 -0.91
C HIS A 306 -19.71 -11.35 -1.05
N ALA A 307 -20.65 -12.23 -0.73
CA ALA A 307 -22.11 -11.92 -0.84
C ALA A 307 -22.91 -12.75 0.19
N PRO A 308 -23.72 -12.10 1.02
CA PRO A 308 -23.88 -10.63 1.17
C PRO A 308 -22.55 -9.96 1.52
N ILE A 309 -22.29 -8.80 0.90
CA ILE A 309 -21.07 -8.03 1.13
C ILE A 309 -21.00 -7.46 2.54
N GLY A 310 -19.81 -7.43 3.13
CA GLY A 310 -19.54 -6.88 4.45
C GLY A 310 -19.62 -7.90 5.59
N LEU A 311 -18.96 -7.59 6.70
CA LEU A 311 -19.03 -8.39 7.91
C LEU A 311 -20.45 -8.32 8.51
N ASP A 312 -20.92 -9.42 9.09
CA ASP A 312 -22.19 -9.45 9.80
C ASP A 312 -22.06 -8.79 11.20
N ILE A 313 -22.25 -7.47 11.22
CA ILE A 313 -22.21 -6.63 12.42
C ILE A 313 -23.59 -6.15 12.85
N GLY A 314 -24.67 -6.66 12.23
CA GLY A 314 -26.03 -6.16 12.45
C GLY A 314 -26.26 -4.78 11.86
N ALA A 315 -25.56 -4.39 10.79
CA ALA A 315 -25.56 -3.06 10.19
C ALA A 315 -26.96 -2.58 9.79
N GLN A 316 -27.29 -1.35 10.17
CA GLN A 316 -28.53 -0.65 9.81
C GLN A 316 -28.19 0.68 9.11
N GLY A 317 -28.74 0.86 7.92
CA GLY A 317 -28.51 2.07 7.14
C GLY A 317 -27.16 2.10 6.39
N ALA A 318 -27.00 3.12 5.55
CA ALA A 318 -25.92 3.19 4.58
C ALA A 318 -24.51 3.30 5.21
N ALA A 319 -24.39 4.04 6.31
CA ALA A 319 -23.09 4.27 6.95
C ALA A 319 -22.57 3.01 7.64
N GLU A 320 -23.41 2.26 8.36
CA GLU A 320 -22.99 1.02 9.01
C GLU A 320 -22.74 -0.10 7.99
N ILE A 321 -23.50 -0.15 6.90
CA ILE A 321 -23.22 -1.05 5.77
C ILE A 321 -21.86 -0.70 5.15
N ALA A 322 -21.55 0.58 4.93
CA ALA A 322 -20.25 1.02 4.43
C ALA A 322 -19.12 0.62 5.37
N LEU A 323 -19.30 0.79 6.68
CA LEU A 323 -18.34 0.35 7.70
C LEU A 323 -18.10 -1.16 7.64
N SER A 324 -19.18 -1.97 7.56
CA SER A 324 -19.08 -3.42 7.48
C SER A 324 -18.32 -3.89 6.23
N ILE A 325 -18.54 -3.23 5.09
CA ILE A 325 -17.84 -3.48 3.82
C ILE A 325 -16.35 -3.15 3.98
N MET A 326 -15.99 -1.97 4.49
CA MET A 326 -14.60 -1.57 4.67
C MET A 326 -13.87 -2.48 5.66
N ALA A 327 -14.55 -2.91 6.72
CA ALA A 327 -13.99 -3.86 7.68
C ALA A 327 -13.69 -5.22 7.03
N GLU A 328 -14.58 -5.74 6.17
CA GLU A 328 -14.37 -6.99 5.45
C GLU A 328 -13.22 -6.86 4.45
N ILE A 329 -13.18 -5.80 3.63
CA ILE A 329 -12.09 -5.54 2.67
C ILE A 329 -10.75 -5.48 3.42
N THR A 330 -10.69 -4.76 4.54
CA THR A 330 -9.47 -4.65 5.36
C THR A 330 -9.05 -6.01 5.92
N ALA A 331 -9.99 -6.82 6.39
CA ALA A 331 -9.70 -8.16 6.91
C ALA A 331 -9.15 -9.09 5.82
N VAL A 332 -9.71 -9.06 4.60
CA VAL A 332 -9.20 -9.83 3.45
C VAL A 332 -7.79 -9.37 3.09
N GLN A 333 -7.60 -8.06 2.91
CA GLN A 333 -6.28 -7.49 2.60
C GLN A 333 -5.20 -7.91 3.61
N ARG A 334 -5.54 -7.99 4.89
CA ARG A 334 -4.62 -8.37 5.98
C ARG A 334 -4.53 -9.88 6.22
N GLY A 335 -5.13 -10.71 5.35
CA GLY A 335 -5.13 -12.16 5.50
C GLY A 335 -5.87 -12.67 6.75
N LYS A 336 -6.81 -11.89 7.27
CA LYS A 336 -7.62 -12.20 8.46
C LYS A 336 -9.05 -12.64 8.14
N ALA A 337 -9.45 -12.62 6.88
CA ALA A 337 -10.77 -13.04 6.45
C ALA A 337 -10.84 -14.57 6.52
N ASN A 338 -11.45 -15.10 7.52
CA ASN A 338 -12.08 -16.42 7.66
C ASN A 338 -12.06 -16.98 9.10
N ARG A 339 -12.17 -16.13 10.09
CA ARG A 339 -12.46 -16.63 11.45
C ARG A 339 -13.91 -16.33 11.79
N GLY A 340 -14.84 -17.14 11.25
CA GLY A 340 -16.24 -17.17 11.65
C GLY A 340 -17.24 -16.74 10.57
N ARG A 341 -17.42 -17.53 9.52
CA ARG A 341 -18.72 -17.68 8.82
C ARG A 341 -19.32 -19.02 9.13
#